data_3c768cf6c1067a1dec76c9e88ad8c894
#
_entry.id   3c768cf6c1067a1dec76c9e88ad8c894
#
_cell.length_a   1.000
_cell.length_b   1.000
_cell.length_c   1.000
_cell.angle_alpha   90.00
_cell.angle_beta   90.00
_cell.angle_gamma   90.00
#
_symmetry.space_group_name_H-M   'P 1'
#
loop_
_entity.id
_entity.type
_entity.pdbx_description
1 polymer ?
#
loop_
_entity_poly.entity_id
_entity_poly.type
_entity_poly.pdbx_seq_one_letter_code
_entity_poly.pdbx_strand_id
1 'polypeptide(L)'
;MRRILIATSNPGKLRDFAGAAAPHGIEIAGIPNFASLLPVVEDGLTFEENARKKAEEYSRHAPGEVVVADDSGLEVDALNGAPGVHSARYAVDQPHLANENTDDEANNARVLRELRKIPPEKRTGRFVCVLAAARDGQILATFRGTAEGVILDSPRGINGFGYDPLFCFPQIQKTFAELTAEEKARYSHRGAAFRQFLEWCEGLA
;
A
#
# COMPACT_ATOMS: atom_id res chain seq x y z
N MET A 1 24.44 -7.25 7.23
CA MET A 1 23.08 -6.72 7.40
C MET A 1 22.43 -6.75 6.03
N ARG A 2 21.28 -7.40 5.88
CA ARG A 2 20.60 -7.53 4.59
C ARG A 2 19.87 -6.22 4.33
N ARG A 3 20.06 -5.61 3.16
CA ARG A 3 19.41 -4.36 2.77
C ARG A 3 18.41 -4.63 1.64
N ILE A 4 17.23 -4.01 1.71
CA ILE A 4 16.19 -4.08 0.69
C ILE A 4 15.93 -2.67 0.17
N LEU A 5 15.93 -2.51 -1.15
CA LEU A 5 15.59 -1.26 -1.81
C LEU A 5 14.09 -1.21 -2.11
N ILE A 6 13.43 -0.15 -1.63
CA ILE A 6 12.00 0.08 -1.89
C ILE A 6 11.85 1.26 -2.85
N ALA A 7 11.11 1.06 -3.93
CA ALA A 7 10.80 2.06 -4.94
C ALA A 7 9.55 2.86 -4.55
N THR A 8 9.70 3.78 -3.60
CA THR A 8 8.62 4.68 -3.19
C THR A 8 9.16 6.01 -2.66
N SER A 9 8.46 7.09 -2.95
CA SER A 9 8.67 8.40 -2.33
C SER A 9 7.72 8.65 -1.14
N ASN A 10 6.74 7.76 -0.91
CA ASN A 10 5.76 7.92 0.17
C ASN A 10 6.39 7.59 1.53
N PRO A 11 6.55 8.58 2.44
CA PRO A 11 7.19 8.36 3.73
C PRO A 11 6.37 7.44 4.66
N GLY A 12 5.05 7.38 4.48
CA GLY A 12 4.17 6.46 5.21
C GLY A 12 4.47 5.00 4.85
N LYS A 13 4.58 4.71 3.56
CA LYS A 13 4.96 3.37 3.07
C LYS A 13 6.35 2.97 3.57
N LEU A 14 7.34 3.87 3.51
CA LEU A 14 8.69 3.58 4.02
C LEU A 14 8.68 3.26 5.51
N ARG A 15 7.91 4.00 6.32
CA ARG A 15 7.75 3.68 7.76
C ARG A 15 7.12 2.32 7.99
N ASP A 16 6.08 1.98 7.25
CA ASP A 16 5.39 0.68 7.36
C ASP A 16 6.35 -0.48 7.02
N PHE A 17 7.15 -0.37 5.95
CA PHE A 17 8.15 -1.39 5.59
C PHE A 17 9.28 -1.47 6.62
N ALA A 18 9.78 -0.34 7.10
CA ALA A 18 10.82 -0.33 8.12
C ALA A 18 10.35 -0.99 9.43
N GLY A 19 9.09 -0.71 9.84
CA GLY A 19 8.48 -1.38 11.00
C GLY A 19 8.35 -2.90 10.82
N ALA A 20 7.96 -3.35 9.62
CA ALA A 20 7.84 -4.77 9.31
C ALA A 20 9.21 -5.47 9.19
N ALA A 21 10.27 -4.76 8.78
CA ALA A 21 11.61 -5.29 8.58
C ALA A 21 12.45 -5.34 9.88
N ALA A 22 12.17 -4.45 10.83
CA ALA A 22 12.96 -4.29 12.05
C ALA A 22 13.13 -5.58 12.88
N PRO A 23 12.08 -6.42 13.10
CA PRO A 23 12.23 -7.67 13.85
C PRO A 23 13.18 -8.68 13.18
N HIS A 24 13.42 -8.54 11.87
CA HIS A 24 14.27 -9.42 11.07
C HIS A 24 15.70 -8.89 10.89
N GLY A 25 16.04 -7.75 11.49
CA GLY A 25 17.35 -7.11 11.34
C GLY A 25 17.66 -6.67 9.92
N ILE A 26 16.64 -6.34 9.13
CA ILE A 26 16.73 -5.92 7.72
C ILE A 26 16.66 -4.39 7.66
N GLU A 27 17.57 -3.79 6.89
CA GLU A 27 17.54 -2.37 6.58
C GLU A 27 16.65 -2.11 5.36
N ILE A 28 15.70 -1.19 5.51
CA ILE A 28 14.92 -0.65 4.39
C ILE A 28 15.57 0.65 3.93
N ALA A 29 15.87 0.73 2.64
CA ALA A 29 16.43 1.91 2.01
C ALA A 29 15.64 2.27 0.75
N GLY A 30 15.60 3.56 0.42
CA GLY A 30 15.12 4.02 -0.89
C GLY A 30 16.18 3.78 -1.98
N ILE A 31 15.74 3.78 -3.25
CA ILE A 31 16.65 3.79 -4.38
C ILE A 31 17.43 5.12 -4.35
N PRO A 32 18.75 5.12 -4.59
CA PRO A 32 19.52 6.36 -4.68
C PRO A 32 18.94 7.30 -5.75
N ASN A 33 18.83 8.58 -5.41
CA ASN A 33 18.30 9.63 -6.30
C ASN A 33 16.87 9.36 -6.82
N PHE A 34 16.04 8.59 -6.10
CA PHE A 34 14.68 8.22 -6.51
C PHE A 34 13.83 9.44 -6.91
N ALA A 35 13.96 10.56 -6.21
CA ALA A 35 13.22 11.79 -6.50
C ALA A 35 13.55 12.42 -7.86
N SER A 36 14.68 12.06 -8.48
CA SER A 36 15.06 12.53 -9.82
C SER A 36 14.64 11.57 -10.95
N LEU A 37 14.11 10.40 -10.62
CA LEU A 37 13.61 9.46 -11.61
C LEU A 37 12.24 9.90 -12.14
N LEU A 38 11.99 9.61 -13.41
CA LEU A 38 10.67 9.85 -13.99
C LEU A 38 9.63 8.94 -13.31
N PRO A 39 8.47 9.49 -12.93
CA PRO A 39 7.39 8.68 -12.39
C PRO A 39 6.92 7.64 -13.42
N VAL A 40 6.73 6.41 -12.96
CA VAL A 40 6.10 5.36 -13.77
C VAL A 40 4.60 5.63 -13.87
N VAL A 41 4.06 5.53 -15.08
CA VAL A 41 2.62 5.68 -15.32
C VAL A 41 1.87 4.47 -14.76
N GLU A 42 1.03 4.72 -13.75
CA GLU A 42 0.22 3.70 -13.07
C GLU A 42 -1.17 3.62 -13.75
N ASP A 43 -1.20 3.09 -14.98
CA ASP A 43 -2.40 2.92 -15.82
C ASP A 43 -2.88 1.45 -15.85
N GLY A 44 -2.33 0.58 -15.00
CA GLY A 44 -2.78 -0.79 -14.83
C GLY A 44 -4.19 -0.87 -14.20
N LEU A 45 -4.93 -1.91 -14.57
CA LEU A 45 -6.27 -2.17 -14.04
C LEU A 45 -6.25 -2.89 -12.69
N THR A 46 -5.08 -3.40 -12.29
CA THR A 46 -4.88 -4.11 -11.03
C THR A 46 -3.68 -3.57 -10.26
N PHE A 47 -3.69 -3.76 -8.94
CA PHE A 47 -2.53 -3.45 -8.11
C PHE A 47 -1.27 -4.20 -8.54
N GLU A 48 -1.43 -5.45 -9.01
CA GLU A 48 -0.29 -6.25 -9.48
C GLU A 48 0.33 -5.65 -10.74
N GLU A 49 -0.45 -5.26 -11.72
CA GLU A 49 0.04 -4.62 -12.95
C GLU A 49 0.85 -3.37 -12.63
N ASN A 50 0.35 -2.51 -11.75
CA ASN A 50 1.04 -1.27 -11.36
C ASN A 50 2.30 -1.56 -10.55
N ALA A 51 2.26 -2.50 -9.58
CA ALA A 51 3.44 -2.89 -8.82
C ALA A 51 4.55 -3.44 -9.72
N ARG A 52 4.19 -4.29 -10.69
CA ARG A 52 5.13 -4.86 -11.67
C ARG A 52 5.76 -3.79 -12.55
N LYS A 53 4.96 -2.90 -13.14
CA LYS A 53 5.46 -1.77 -13.94
C LYS A 53 6.49 -0.94 -13.18
N LYS A 54 6.18 -0.59 -11.93
CA LYS A 54 7.10 0.15 -11.05
C LYS A 54 8.38 -0.63 -10.76
N ALA A 55 8.27 -1.91 -10.41
CA ALA A 55 9.42 -2.73 -10.08
C ALA A 55 10.35 -2.95 -11.29
N GLU A 56 9.79 -3.27 -12.46
CA GLU A 56 10.54 -3.42 -13.71
C GLU A 56 11.34 -2.16 -14.05
N GLU A 57 10.68 -1.00 -14.03
CA GLU A 57 11.34 0.25 -14.39
C GLU A 57 12.39 0.65 -13.37
N TYR A 58 12.01 0.70 -12.09
CA TYR A 58 12.90 1.22 -11.07
C TYR A 58 14.09 0.30 -10.75
N SER A 59 13.99 -1.02 -10.99
CA SER A 59 15.12 -1.93 -10.80
C SER A 59 16.28 -1.68 -11.78
N ARG A 60 16.02 -1.07 -12.94
CA ARG A 60 17.08 -0.66 -13.90
C ARG A 60 17.96 0.47 -13.36
N HIS A 61 17.48 1.20 -12.35
CA HIS A 61 18.24 2.28 -11.69
C HIS A 61 19.04 1.82 -10.47
N ALA A 62 19.03 0.53 -10.17
CA ALA A 62 19.84 -0.10 -9.13
C ALA A 62 20.40 -1.43 -9.63
N PRO A 63 21.39 -1.42 -10.58
CA PRO A 63 21.89 -2.61 -11.24
C PRO A 63 22.38 -3.69 -10.28
N GLY A 64 21.96 -4.94 -10.50
CA GLY A 64 22.32 -6.09 -9.68
C GLY A 64 21.57 -6.20 -8.34
N GLU A 65 20.87 -5.15 -7.90
CA GLU A 65 20.11 -5.14 -6.65
C GLU A 65 18.66 -5.62 -6.86
N VAL A 66 18.09 -6.22 -5.82
CA VAL A 66 16.65 -6.48 -5.80
C VAL A 66 15.92 -5.21 -5.34
N VAL A 67 15.07 -4.72 -6.21
CA VAL A 67 14.19 -3.58 -5.94
C VAL A 67 12.77 -4.09 -5.74
N VAL A 68 12.12 -3.62 -4.69
CA VAL A 68 10.72 -3.92 -4.39
C VAL A 68 9.88 -2.67 -4.61
N ALA A 69 8.84 -2.77 -5.43
CA ALA A 69 7.83 -1.74 -5.58
C ALA A 69 6.48 -2.24 -5.05
N ASP A 70 5.68 -1.33 -4.48
CA ASP A 70 4.34 -1.65 -4.04
C ASP A 70 3.28 -0.86 -4.81
N ASP A 71 2.14 -1.51 -5.02
CA ASP A 71 0.89 -0.82 -5.27
C ASP A 71 -0.15 -1.29 -4.27
N SER A 72 -0.92 -0.34 -3.73
CA SER A 72 -1.80 -0.61 -2.61
C SER A 72 -2.94 0.38 -2.54
N GLY A 73 -4.07 -0.08 -2.02
CA GLY A 73 -5.24 0.78 -1.85
C GLY A 73 -6.35 0.11 -1.08
N LEU A 74 -7.47 0.82 -0.99
CA LEU A 74 -8.70 0.41 -0.34
C LEU A 74 -9.69 -0.11 -1.37
N GLU A 75 -10.27 -1.26 -1.11
CA GLU A 75 -11.44 -1.79 -1.84
C GLU A 75 -12.64 -1.82 -0.90
N VAL A 76 -13.76 -1.21 -1.28
CA VAL A 76 -15.00 -1.20 -0.49
C VAL A 76 -16.08 -1.96 -1.24
N ASP A 77 -16.65 -2.99 -0.60
CA ASP A 77 -17.59 -3.91 -1.25
C ASP A 77 -18.85 -3.19 -1.74
N ALA A 78 -19.41 -2.30 -0.93
CA ALA A 78 -20.59 -1.52 -1.29
C ALA A 78 -20.35 -0.50 -2.42
N LEU A 79 -19.09 -0.25 -2.78
CA LEU A 79 -18.67 0.62 -3.88
C LEU A 79 -18.12 -0.20 -5.06
N ASN A 80 -18.44 -1.49 -5.14
CA ASN A 80 -17.96 -2.42 -6.17
C ASN A 80 -16.41 -2.44 -6.30
N GLY A 81 -15.72 -2.38 -5.16
CA GLY A 81 -14.26 -2.39 -5.09
C GLY A 81 -13.61 -1.01 -5.22
N ALA A 82 -14.36 0.07 -5.48
CA ALA A 82 -13.77 1.41 -5.44
C ALA A 82 -13.37 1.78 -4.00
N PRO A 83 -12.33 2.62 -3.83
CA PRO A 83 -11.44 3.30 -4.80
C PRO A 83 -10.52 2.40 -5.62
N GLY A 84 -10.12 1.22 -5.14
CA GLY A 84 -9.23 0.30 -5.84
C GLY A 84 -7.89 0.94 -6.19
N VAL A 85 -7.40 0.73 -7.42
CA VAL A 85 -6.14 1.29 -7.92
C VAL A 85 -6.10 2.82 -7.97
N HIS A 86 -7.25 3.47 -7.80
CA HIS A 86 -7.36 4.93 -7.77
C HIS A 86 -7.33 5.51 -6.34
N SER A 87 -6.99 4.71 -5.33
CA SER A 87 -7.06 5.09 -3.91
C SER A 87 -6.35 6.41 -3.59
N ALA A 88 -5.18 6.66 -4.16
CA ALA A 88 -4.41 7.86 -3.87
C ALA A 88 -4.94 9.14 -4.55
N ARG A 89 -5.87 9.02 -5.50
CA ARG A 89 -6.43 10.12 -6.30
C ARG A 89 -7.96 10.06 -6.41
N TYR A 90 -8.60 9.43 -5.43
CA TYR A 90 -10.02 9.15 -5.49
C TYR A 90 -10.91 10.40 -5.40
N ALA A 91 -10.42 11.49 -4.80
CA ALA A 91 -11.19 12.72 -4.62
C ALA A 91 -11.54 13.44 -5.93
N VAL A 92 -10.80 13.21 -7.03
CA VAL A 92 -11.12 13.83 -8.33
C VAL A 92 -12.27 13.11 -9.04
N ASP A 93 -13.01 13.83 -9.88
CA ASP A 93 -14.19 13.28 -10.57
C ASP A 93 -13.85 12.15 -11.56
N GLN A 94 -12.66 12.22 -12.17
CA GLN A 94 -12.16 11.20 -13.09
C GLN A 94 -10.79 10.68 -12.62
N PRO A 95 -10.75 9.83 -11.58
CA PRO A 95 -9.49 9.39 -10.96
C PRO A 95 -8.56 8.64 -11.93
N HIS A 96 -9.11 7.98 -12.95
CA HIS A 96 -8.36 7.28 -13.99
C HIS A 96 -7.58 8.20 -14.95
N LEU A 97 -7.96 9.49 -15.00
CA LEU A 97 -7.24 10.51 -15.78
C LEU A 97 -6.30 11.38 -14.92
N ALA A 98 -6.36 11.24 -13.60
CA ALA A 98 -5.53 12.04 -12.70
C ALA A 98 -4.09 11.48 -12.64
N ASN A 99 -3.12 12.37 -12.85
CA ASN A 99 -1.69 12.04 -12.77
C ASN A 99 -1.09 12.33 -11.39
N GLU A 100 -1.83 13.04 -10.52
CA GLU A 100 -1.37 13.45 -9.20
C GLU A 100 -2.27 12.87 -8.10
N ASN A 101 -1.67 12.62 -6.94
CA ASN A 101 -2.40 12.21 -5.76
C ASN A 101 -3.19 13.40 -5.20
N THR A 102 -4.34 13.09 -4.62
CA THR A 102 -5.14 14.07 -3.88
C THR A 102 -4.88 13.97 -2.38
N ASP A 103 -5.32 14.99 -1.65
CA ASP A 103 -5.23 15.01 -0.19
C ASP A 103 -6.01 13.84 0.43
N ASP A 104 -5.44 13.23 1.46
CA ASP A 104 -6.04 12.09 2.17
C ASP A 104 -7.42 12.45 2.75
N GLU A 105 -7.57 13.68 3.28
CA GLU A 105 -8.86 14.15 3.81
C GLU A 105 -9.94 14.22 2.73
N ALA A 106 -9.59 14.70 1.53
CA ALA A 106 -10.49 14.78 0.39
C ALA A 106 -10.91 13.38 -0.08
N ASN A 107 -9.97 12.43 -0.14
CA ASN A 107 -10.23 11.04 -0.49
C ASN A 107 -11.17 10.38 0.54
N ASN A 108 -10.91 10.56 1.84
CA ASN A 108 -11.74 10.09 2.93
C ASN A 108 -13.16 10.68 2.87
N ALA A 109 -13.27 11.99 2.65
CA ALA A 109 -14.55 12.67 2.54
C ALA A 109 -15.39 12.14 1.37
N ARG A 110 -14.76 11.79 0.24
CA ARG A 110 -15.44 11.16 -0.89
C ARG A 110 -15.99 9.79 -0.53
N VAL A 111 -15.18 8.91 0.07
CA VAL A 111 -15.64 7.58 0.51
C VAL A 111 -16.82 7.70 1.48
N LEU A 112 -16.74 8.58 2.47
CA LEU A 112 -17.84 8.80 3.42
C LEU A 112 -19.11 9.31 2.73
N ARG A 113 -18.97 10.23 1.78
CA ARG A 113 -20.11 10.77 1.00
C ARG A 113 -20.82 9.66 0.22
N GLU A 114 -20.07 8.78 -0.43
CA GLU A 114 -20.63 7.68 -1.22
C GLU A 114 -21.27 6.60 -0.34
N LEU A 115 -20.71 6.35 0.85
CA LEU A 115 -21.25 5.41 1.83
C LEU A 115 -22.40 5.96 2.69
N ARG A 116 -22.76 7.23 2.57
CA ARG A 116 -23.74 7.88 3.47
C ARG A 116 -25.08 7.15 3.59
N LYS A 117 -25.54 6.50 2.50
CA LYS A 117 -26.80 5.74 2.47
C LYS A 117 -26.63 4.23 2.68
N ILE A 118 -25.41 3.79 2.88
CA ILE A 118 -25.07 2.38 3.11
C ILE A 118 -25.07 2.14 4.63
N PRO A 119 -25.83 1.16 5.13
CA PRO A 119 -25.83 0.85 6.55
C PRO A 119 -24.47 0.29 7.01
N PRO A 120 -24.08 0.52 8.28
CA PRO A 120 -22.74 0.17 8.77
C PRO A 120 -22.31 -1.29 8.53
N GLU A 121 -23.23 -2.23 8.70
CA GLU A 121 -22.99 -3.66 8.52
C GLU A 121 -22.70 -4.06 7.06
N LYS A 122 -22.92 -3.18 6.10
CA LYS A 122 -22.63 -3.35 4.66
C LYS A 122 -21.41 -2.55 4.20
N ARG A 123 -20.71 -1.88 5.10
CA ARG A 123 -19.52 -1.09 4.78
C ARG A 123 -18.24 -1.94 4.91
N THR A 124 -18.30 -3.21 4.53
CA THR A 124 -17.14 -4.07 4.49
C THR A 124 -16.20 -3.66 3.37
N GLY A 125 -14.92 -3.91 3.58
CA GLY A 125 -13.88 -3.63 2.61
C GLY A 125 -12.54 -4.20 3.05
N ARG A 126 -11.54 -4.00 2.23
CA ARG A 126 -10.19 -4.46 2.53
C ARG A 126 -9.15 -3.48 2.06
N PHE A 127 -8.06 -3.38 2.78
CA PHE A 127 -6.82 -2.90 2.21
C PHE A 127 -6.12 -4.02 1.46
N VAL A 128 -5.57 -3.66 0.30
CA VAL A 128 -4.76 -4.55 -0.53
C VAL A 128 -3.36 -3.94 -0.70
N CYS A 129 -2.34 -4.76 -0.64
CA CYS A 129 -0.98 -4.43 -1.05
C CYS A 129 -0.45 -5.53 -1.95
N VAL A 130 0.06 -5.17 -3.10
CA VAL A 130 0.87 -6.05 -3.94
C VAL A 130 2.29 -5.52 -3.97
N LEU A 131 3.23 -6.39 -3.62
CA LEU A 131 4.67 -6.15 -3.80
C LEU A 131 5.13 -6.88 -5.06
N ALA A 132 5.94 -6.22 -5.86
CA ALA A 132 6.69 -6.85 -6.94
C ALA A 132 8.18 -6.68 -6.68
N ALA A 133 8.93 -7.78 -6.71
CA ALA A 133 10.38 -7.78 -6.63
C ALA A 133 10.95 -7.93 -8.04
N ALA A 134 11.90 -7.07 -8.40
CA ALA A 134 12.56 -7.10 -9.70
C ALA A 134 14.06 -6.86 -9.56
N ARG A 135 14.83 -7.32 -10.54
CA ARG A 135 16.26 -7.06 -10.71
C ARG A 135 16.53 -6.81 -12.17
N ASP A 136 17.25 -5.73 -12.48
CA ASP A 136 17.69 -5.39 -13.84
C ASP A 136 16.54 -5.39 -14.87
N GLY A 137 15.35 -4.93 -14.46
CA GLY A 137 14.16 -4.87 -15.30
C GLY A 137 13.39 -6.19 -15.44
N GLN A 138 13.74 -7.24 -14.69
CA GLN A 138 13.04 -8.51 -14.72
C GLN A 138 12.29 -8.78 -13.42
N ILE A 139 11.00 -9.11 -13.50
CA ILE A 139 10.21 -9.51 -12.34
C ILE A 139 10.68 -10.88 -11.85
N LEU A 140 10.98 -10.95 -10.57
CA LEU A 140 11.38 -12.18 -9.88
C LEU A 140 10.20 -12.86 -9.19
N ALA A 141 9.36 -12.07 -8.50
CA ALA A 141 8.18 -12.57 -7.78
C ALA A 141 7.19 -11.44 -7.46
N THR A 142 5.94 -11.81 -7.15
CA THR A 142 4.91 -10.90 -6.62
C THR A 142 4.30 -11.49 -5.35
N PHE A 143 3.88 -10.61 -4.43
CA PHE A 143 3.33 -10.98 -3.12
C PHE A 143 2.10 -10.13 -2.82
N ARG A 144 0.98 -10.76 -2.51
CA ARG A 144 -0.26 -10.06 -2.21
C ARG A 144 -0.63 -10.23 -0.74
N GLY A 145 -0.83 -9.13 -0.05
CA GLY A 145 -1.38 -9.10 1.30
C GLY A 145 -2.70 -8.33 1.35
N THR A 146 -3.60 -8.80 2.19
CA THR A 146 -4.90 -8.15 2.45
C THR A 146 -5.12 -7.97 3.94
N ALA A 147 -5.92 -6.97 4.29
CA ALA A 147 -6.47 -6.80 5.62
C ALA A 147 -7.96 -6.52 5.48
N GLU A 148 -8.79 -7.43 5.95
CA GLU A 148 -10.25 -7.29 5.91
C GLU A 148 -10.74 -6.40 7.07
N GLY A 149 -11.72 -5.55 6.80
CA GLY A 149 -12.23 -4.61 7.79
C GLY A 149 -13.55 -3.97 7.41
N VAL A 150 -13.89 -2.92 8.15
CA VAL A 150 -15.11 -2.14 7.92
C VAL A 150 -14.80 -0.65 7.89
N ILE A 151 -15.56 0.09 7.08
CA ILE A 151 -15.41 1.55 6.98
C ILE A 151 -16.35 2.22 8.00
N LEU A 152 -15.76 3.00 8.88
CA LEU A 152 -16.50 3.79 9.86
C LEU A 152 -17.24 4.95 9.19
N ASP A 153 -18.16 5.56 9.93
CA ASP A 153 -18.89 6.77 9.52
C ASP A 153 -18.13 8.07 9.83
N SER A 154 -17.11 7.99 10.67
CA SER A 154 -16.25 9.10 11.07
C SER A 154 -14.83 8.63 11.36
N PRO A 155 -13.81 9.48 11.14
CA PRO A 155 -12.42 9.11 11.39
C PRO A 155 -12.11 8.95 12.89
N ARG A 156 -11.25 7.96 13.21
CA ARG A 156 -10.70 7.75 14.56
C ARG A 156 -9.20 7.53 14.46
N GLY A 157 -8.45 8.03 15.44
CA GLY A 157 -7.00 7.93 15.51
C GLY A 157 -6.29 9.05 14.73
N ILE A 158 -4.99 9.15 14.93
CA ILE A 158 -4.15 10.23 14.39
C ILE A 158 -2.89 9.73 13.69
N ASN A 159 -2.64 8.40 13.73
CA ASN A 159 -1.47 7.81 13.10
C ASN A 159 -1.77 7.41 11.64
N GLY A 160 -0.71 7.02 10.94
CA GLY A 160 -0.84 6.46 9.59
C GLY A 160 -1.02 7.51 8.50
N PHE A 161 -1.74 7.13 7.44
CA PHE A 161 -2.01 7.95 6.25
C PHE A 161 -3.17 7.34 5.43
N GLY A 162 -3.62 8.06 4.42
CA GLY A 162 -4.69 7.59 3.54
C GLY A 162 -6.00 7.35 4.30
N TYR A 163 -6.58 6.18 4.11
CA TYR A 163 -7.85 5.78 4.72
C TYR A 163 -7.71 5.13 6.11
N ASP A 164 -6.51 5.12 6.70
CA ASP A 164 -6.25 4.52 8.01
C ASP A 164 -7.24 4.97 9.11
N PRO A 165 -7.66 6.26 9.19
CA PRO A 165 -8.61 6.70 10.20
C PRO A 165 -10.04 6.17 10.04
N LEU A 166 -10.41 5.75 8.83
CA LEU A 166 -11.74 5.21 8.54
C LEU A 166 -11.80 3.69 8.57
N PHE A 167 -10.66 3.02 8.41
CA PHE A 167 -10.60 1.57 8.29
C PHE A 167 -10.44 0.91 9.66
N CYS A 168 -11.51 0.28 10.14
CA CYS A 168 -11.53 -0.44 11.41
C CYS A 168 -11.27 -1.93 11.20
N PHE A 169 -10.34 -2.46 11.99
CA PHE A 169 -10.02 -3.89 12.05
C PHE A 169 -10.90 -4.55 13.14
N PRO A 170 -11.92 -5.36 12.77
CA PRO A 170 -12.96 -5.80 13.71
C PRO A 170 -12.43 -6.66 14.86
N GLN A 171 -11.36 -7.43 14.64
CA GLN A 171 -10.81 -8.36 15.62
C GLN A 171 -10.28 -7.67 16.87
N ILE A 172 -9.82 -6.43 16.73
CA ILE A 172 -9.26 -5.65 17.84
C ILE A 172 -10.01 -4.32 18.07
N GLN A 173 -11.07 -4.06 17.30
CA GLN A 173 -11.92 -2.86 17.42
C GLN A 173 -11.17 -1.52 17.31
N LYS A 174 -10.01 -1.52 16.61
CA LYS A 174 -9.18 -0.34 16.35
C LYS A 174 -9.18 0.01 14.87
N THR A 175 -9.08 1.30 14.54
CA THR A 175 -8.70 1.72 13.20
C THR A 175 -7.20 1.57 12.99
N PHE A 176 -6.75 1.56 11.74
CA PHE A 176 -5.31 1.55 11.46
C PHE A 176 -4.60 2.82 11.98
N ALA A 177 -5.32 3.94 12.10
CA ALA A 177 -4.79 5.16 12.70
C ALA A 177 -4.72 5.13 14.26
N GLU A 178 -5.29 4.11 14.90
CA GLU A 178 -5.19 3.85 16.34
C GLU A 178 -4.13 2.80 16.68
N LEU A 179 -3.48 2.19 15.67
CA LEU A 179 -2.44 1.18 15.88
C LEU A 179 -1.08 1.80 16.13
N THR A 180 -0.28 1.11 16.93
CA THR A 180 1.17 1.33 16.96
C THR A 180 1.82 0.83 15.67
N ALA A 181 3.06 1.24 15.40
CA ALA A 181 3.81 0.76 14.24
C ALA A 181 3.98 -0.79 14.26
N GLU A 182 4.19 -1.37 15.44
CA GLU A 182 4.30 -2.83 15.61
C GLU A 182 2.97 -3.54 15.34
N GLU A 183 1.86 -3.05 15.92
CA GLU A 183 0.52 -3.59 15.64
C GLU A 183 0.20 -3.49 14.14
N LYS A 184 0.51 -2.35 13.50
CA LYS A 184 0.28 -2.14 12.07
C LYS A 184 1.12 -3.09 11.22
N ALA A 185 2.39 -3.31 11.55
CA ALA A 185 3.25 -4.31 10.88
C ALA A 185 2.66 -5.73 10.97
N ARG A 186 2.02 -6.07 12.10
CA ARG A 186 1.40 -7.38 12.33
C ARG A 186 0.10 -7.56 11.55
N TYR A 187 -0.78 -6.57 11.57
CA TYR A 187 -2.17 -6.71 11.09
C TYR A 187 -2.42 -6.15 9.70
N SER A 188 -1.53 -5.28 9.17
CA SER A 188 -1.79 -4.62 7.90
C SER A 188 -1.55 -5.52 6.68
N HIS A 189 -2.22 -5.15 5.60
CA HIS A 189 -2.03 -5.68 4.26
C HIS A 189 -0.57 -5.62 3.80
N ARG A 190 0.12 -4.49 4.09
CA ARG A 190 1.54 -4.30 3.75
C ARG A 190 2.45 -5.23 4.57
N GLY A 191 2.17 -5.38 5.86
CA GLY A 191 2.87 -6.35 6.70
C GLY A 191 2.67 -7.79 6.22
N ALA A 192 1.44 -8.16 5.79
CA ALA A 192 1.15 -9.48 5.25
C ALA A 192 1.91 -9.76 3.94
N ALA A 193 1.91 -8.82 2.99
CA ALA A 193 2.67 -8.96 1.74
C ALA A 193 4.19 -9.03 2.01
N PHE A 194 4.68 -8.21 2.95
CA PHE A 194 6.11 -8.16 3.26
C PHE A 194 6.61 -9.44 3.93
N ARG A 195 5.82 -10.08 4.79
CA ARG A 195 6.19 -11.40 5.36
C ARG A 195 6.36 -12.46 4.28
N GLN A 196 5.46 -12.55 3.29
CA GLN A 196 5.60 -13.46 2.15
C GLN A 196 6.88 -13.17 1.34
N PHE A 197 7.19 -11.89 1.14
CA PHE A 197 8.45 -11.50 0.49
C PHE A 197 9.68 -11.94 1.29
N LEU A 198 9.67 -11.84 2.62
CA LEU A 198 10.77 -12.29 3.47
C LEU A 198 10.96 -13.81 3.42
N GLU A 199 9.87 -14.57 3.49
CA GLU A 199 9.88 -16.04 3.35
C GLU A 199 10.47 -16.46 2.00
N TRP A 200 10.10 -15.78 0.92
CA TRP A 200 10.68 -16.01 -0.40
C TRP A 200 12.19 -15.71 -0.43
N CYS A 201 12.63 -14.62 0.22
CA CYS A 201 14.04 -14.28 0.32
C CYS A 201 14.86 -15.34 1.09
N GLU A 202 14.28 -15.99 2.10
CA GLU A 202 14.92 -17.06 2.87
C GLU A 202 15.05 -18.34 2.02
N GLY A 203 14.08 -18.61 1.16
CA GLY A 203 14.11 -19.76 0.24
C GLY A 203 15.11 -19.63 -0.93
N LEU A 204 15.71 -18.45 -1.12
CA LEU A 204 16.74 -18.19 -2.12
C LEU A 204 18.18 -18.31 -1.54
N ALA A 205 18.32 -18.42 -0.24
CA ALA A 205 19.61 -18.48 0.48
C ALA A 205 20.06 -19.92 0.67
#